data_6b5043c02478c95b45f3b9c971c1f7ea
#
_entry.id   6b5043c02478c95b45f3b9c971c1f7ea
#
_cell.length_a   1.000
_cell.length_b   1.000
_cell.length_c   1.000
_cell.angle_alpha   90.00
_cell.angle_beta   90.00
_cell.angle_gamma   90.00
#
_symmetry.space_group_name_H-M   'P 1'
#
loop_
_entity.id
_entity.type
_entity.pdbx_description
1 polymer ?
#
loop_
_entity_poly.entity_id
_entity_poly.type
_entity_poly.pdbx_seq_one_letter_code
_entity_poly.pdbx_strand_id
1 'polypeptide(L)'
;MRQAAAAALTAIFLPVSAQAHGLFDAHLLDRAPLLLTAVLVAAAWLLYVLGARKVPPRRSEALCFHSAMLLVVVSVFGPIDDWAESSTSWHMTQHMLFIIVIAPLWALARPLPQWRGVTGRFAQPLWTGILRAGRYPTLLALLHGAIIWIWHTPKLYVLALDNLWWHAFEHACFLFTGWLFWWSVLRANPKQVPQALMAVLLTLMHTGLLGALLTFGTVSFYGEGRSVDDQQLAGLIMWVPGGLIYLIGGGWIAWRWLTRMWRRQQTGAAREELG
;
A
#
# COMPACT_ATOMS: atom_id res chain seq x y z
N MET A 1 31.58 16.33 -8.55
CA MET A 1 30.42 15.41 -8.38
C MET A 1 29.62 15.59 -7.08
N ARG A 2 30.14 16.20 -6.01
CA ARG A 2 29.37 16.44 -4.76
C ARG A 2 28.46 17.68 -4.80
N GLN A 3 28.72 18.66 -5.67
CA GLN A 3 27.89 19.87 -5.81
C GLN A 3 26.64 19.68 -6.68
N ALA A 4 26.63 18.71 -7.62
CA ALA A 4 25.47 18.42 -8.45
C ALA A 4 24.34 17.68 -7.68
N ALA A 5 24.67 16.91 -6.65
CA ALA A 5 23.69 16.20 -5.83
C ALA A 5 22.96 17.12 -4.86
N ALA A 6 23.59 18.21 -4.41
CA ALA A 6 22.96 19.18 -3.52
C ALA A 6 21.96 20.08 -4.27
N ALA A 7 22.24 20.40 -5.55
CA ALA A 7 21.33 21.21 -6.38
C ALA A 7 20.07 20.44 -6.81
N ALA A 8 20.15 19.11 -6.96
CA ALA A 8 18.98 18.27 -7.29
C ALA A 8 18.00 18.11 -6.12
N LEU A 9 18.49 18.12 -4.89
CA LEU A 9 17.65 18.04 -3.68
C LEU A 9 16.93 19.36 -3.37
N THR A 10 17.52 20.51 -3.74
CA THR A 10 16.87 21.82 -3.56
C THR A 10 15.80 22.12 -4.61
N ALA A 11 15.89 21.52 -5.82
CA ALA A 11 14.89 21.72 -6.87
C ALA A 11 13.54 20.98 -6.61
N ILE A 12 13.51 19.98 -5.71
CA ILE A 12 12.29 19.24 -5.34
C ILE A 12 11.44 20.05 -4.30
N PHE A 13 12.02 21.04 -3.67
CA PHE A 13 11.36 21.87 -2.64
C PHE A 13 11.11 23.32 -3.07
N LEU A 14 11.28 23.66 -4.35
CA LEU A 14 10.81 24.95 -4.81
C LEU A 14 9.28 24.89 -4.89
N PRO A 15 8.55 25.74 -4.15
CA PRO A 15 7.11 25.81 -4.28
C PRO A 15 6.81 26.28 -5.71
N VAL A 16 6.23 25.40 -6.53
CA VAL A 16 5.38 25.86 -7.59
C VAL A 16 4.38 26.75 -6.87
N SER A 17 4.30 28.02 -7.27
CA SER A 17 3.36 29.00 -6.76
C SER A 17 1.93 28.61 -7.19
N ALA A 18 1.44 27.48 -6.69
CA ALA A 18 0.05 27.30 -6.39
C ALA A 18 -0.22 28.25 -5.23
N GLN A 19 -1.28 29.01 -5.28
CA GLN A 19 -1.73 29.87 -4.21
C GLN A 19 -1.85 29.04 -2.94
N ALA A 20 -0.73 28.89 -2.25
CA ALA A 20 -0.72 28.48 -0.87
C ALA A 20 -1.41 29.63 -0.13
N HIS A 21 -2.72 29.51 0.05
CA HIS A 21 -3.38 30.19 1.13
C HIS A 21 -2.53 29.92 2.36
N GLY A 22 -1.93 30.98 2.89
CA GLY A 22 -0.76 30.91 3.77
C GLY A 22 -0.89 29.84 4.85
N LEU A 23 0.20 29.10 5.09
CA LEU A 23 0.34 28.11 6.16
C LEU A 23 -0.13 28.58 7.54
N PHE A 24 -0.47 29.86 7.69
CA PHE A 24 -0.86 30.55 8.94
C PHE A 24 -2.31 31.05 8.98
N ASP A 25 -3.08 31.03 7.88
CA ASP A 25 -4.42 31.60 7.83
C ASP A 25 -5.58 30.59 7.92
N ALA A 26 -5.36 29.29 7.78
CA ALA A 26 -6.36 28.29 8.09
C ALA A 26 -6.24 27.89 9.56
N HIS A 27 -7.35 27.80 10.27
CA HIS A 27 -7.41 27.34 11.65
C HIS A 27 -6.63 26.04 11.79
N LEU A 28 -5.67 25.98 12.73
CA LEU A 28 -4.85 24.78 12.99
C LEU A 28 -5.68 23.49 13.14
N LEU A 29 -6.93 23.63 13.60
CA LEU A 29 -7.88 22.53 13.77
C LEU A 29 -8.32 21.93 12.42
N ASP A 30 -8.43 22.71 11.36
CA ASP A 30 -8.83 22.21 10.04
C ASP A 30 -7.71 21.37 9.39
N ARG A 31 -6.45 21.59 9.81
CA ARG A 31 -5.27 20.85 9.35
C ARG A 31 -4.84 19.73 10.31
N ALA A 32 -5.54 19.53 11.42
CA ALA A 32 -5.19 18.53 12.41
C ALA A 32 -5.02 17.11 11.83
N PRO A 33 -5.87 16.62 10.88
CA PRO A 33 -5.68 15.30 10.28
C PRO A 33 -4.37 15.20 9.51
N LEU A 34 -4.01 16.23 8.74
CA LEU A 34 -2.78 16.28 7.95
C LEU A 34 -1.54 16.31 8.86
N LEU A 35 -1.57 17.11 9.93
CA LEU A 35 -0.51 17.17 10.94
C LEU A 35 -0.36 15.83 11.66
N LEU A 36 -1.46 15.19 12.07
CA LEU A 36 -1.43 13.86 12.68
C LEU A 36 -0.82 12.84 11.74
N THR A 37 -1.23 12.84 10.47
CA THR A 37 -0.68 11.96 9.45
C THR A 37 0.82 12.18 9.27
N ALA A 38 1.28 13.44 9.21
CA ALA A 38 2.70 13.77 9.12
C ALA A 38 3.50 13.26 10.34
N VAL A 39 2.96 13.44 11.54
CA VAL A 39 3.57 12.92 12.79
C VAL A 39 3.64 11.39 12.76
N LEU A 40 2.59 10.70 12.36
CA LEU A 40 2.57 9.23 12.29
C LEU A 40 3.56 8.69 11.24
N VAL A 41 3.61 9.31 10.06
CA VAL A 41 4.57 8.97 9.00
C VAL A 41 6.00 9.22 9.47
N ALA A 42 6.29 10.37 10.05
CA ALA A 42 7.60 10.70 10.61
C ALA A 42 8.01 9.75 11.74
N ALA A 43 7.08 9.42 12.65
CA ALA A 43 7.30 8.48 13.73
C ALA A 43 7.61 7.07 13.22
N ALA A 44 6.84 6.55 12.25
CA ALA A 44 7.08 5.26 11.64
C ALA A 44 8.46 5.20 10.95
N TRP A 45 8.83 6.27 10.26
CA TRP A 45 10.13 6.40 9.59
C TRP A 45 11.28 6.48 10.61
N LEU A 46 11.15 7.32 11.64
CA LEU A 46 12.15 7.46 12.69
C LEU A 46 12.34 6.14 13.47
N LEU A 47 11.24 5.48 13.84
CA LEU A 47 11.30 4.16 14.50
C LEU A 47 12.04 3.13 13.67
N TYR A 48 11.86 3.14 12.35
CA TYR A 48 12.61 2.26 11.46
C TYR A 48 14.11 2.61 11.45
N VAL A 49 14.46 3.89 11.30
CA VAL A 49 15.86 4.34 11.27
C VAL A 49 16.59 4.03 12.58
N LEU A 50 15.93 4.31 13.71
CA LEU A 50 16.48 3.96 15.04
C LEU A 50 16.59 2.44 15.22
N GLY A 51 15.59 1.69 14.75
CA GLY A 51 15.60 0.23 14.80
C GLY A 51 16.65 -0.40 13.90
N ALA A 52 16.93 0.20 12.74
CA ALA A 52 17.96 -0.26 11.82
C ALA A 52 19.38 -0.23 12.44
N ARG A 53 19.62 0.63 13.44
CA ARG A 53 20.87 0.65 14.21
C ARG A 53 21.02 -0.59 15.11
N LYS A 54 19.88 -1.17 15.59
CA LYS A 54 19.86 -2.35 16.47
C LYS A 54 19.74 -3.66 15.66
N VAL A 55 18.93 -3.63 14.60
CA VAL A 55 18.66 -4.76 13.72
C VAL A 55 18.88 -4.29 12.28
N PRO A 56 20.12 -4.37 11.75
CA PRO A 56 20.44 -3.87 10.42
C PRO A 56 19.64 -4.60 9.34
N PRO A 57 18.87 -3.88 8.48
CA PRO A 57 18.19 -4.47 7.35
C PRO A 57 19.17 -4.76 6.20
N ARG A 58 18.77 -5.61 5.27
CA ARG A 58 19.48 -5.75 3.98
C ARG A 58 19.32 -4.45 3.17
N ARG A 59 20.28 -4.14 2.30
CA ARG A 59 20.23 -2.94 1.45
C ARG A 59 18.93 -2.85 0.64
N SER A 60 18.48 -3.97 0.07
CA SER A 60 17.21 -4.02 -0.67
C SER A 60 15.98 -3.76 0.22
N GLU A 61 15.98 -4.28 1.46
CA GLU A 61 14.89 -4.05 2.42
C GLU A 61 14.83 -2.57 2.84
N ALA A 62 16.01 -1.96 3.10
CA ALA A 62 16.11 -0.53 3.40
C ALA A 62 15.63 0.33 2.22
N LEU A 63 16.06 0.00 1.00
CA LEU A 63 15.63 0.71 -0.21
C LEU A 63 14.11 0.63 -0.38
N CYS A 64 13.51 -0.57 -0.27
CA CYS A 64 12.05 -0.72 -0.34
C CYS A 64 11.34 0.11 0.74
N PHE A 65 11.87 0.16 1.97
CA PHE A 65 11.25 0.94 3.04
C PHE A 65 11.30 2.44 2.74
N HIS A 66 12.48 2.97 2.43
CA HIS A 66 12.62 4.40 2.17
C HIS A 66 11.86 4.85 0.93
N SER A 67 11.85 4.05 -0.15
CA SER A 67 11.03 4.32 -1.33
C SER A 67 9.54 4.35 -1.00
N ALA A 68 9.06 3.40 -0.21
CA ALA A 68 7.66 3.38 0.22
C ALA A 68 7.30 4.61 1.06
N MET A 69 8.17 5.02 2.00
CA MET A 69 7.94 6.21 2.82
C MET A 69 7.94 7.50 1.99
N LEU A 70 8.84 7.62 1.01
CA LEU A 70 8.85 8.76 0.06
C LEU A 70 7.57 8.81 -0.76
N LEU A 71 7.09 7.64 -1.24
CA LEU A 71 5.83 7.56 -2.00
C LEU A 71 4.62 7.93 -1.12
N VAL A 72 4.60 7.54 0.18
CA VAL A 72 3.56 8.01 1.11
C VAL A 72 3.58 9.54 1.21
N VAL A 73 4.77 10.13 1.38
CA VAL A 73 4.91 11.60 1.47
C VAL A 73 4.41 12.28 0.20
N VAL A 74 4.80 11.78 -0.98
CA VAL A 74 4.37 12.37 -2.27
C VAL A 74 2.87 12.18 -2.49
N SER A 75 2.29 11.06 -2.06
CA SER A 75 0.87 10.77 -2.25
C SER A 75 -0.04 11.58 -1.32
N VAL A 76 0.42 11.90 -0.09
CA VAL A 76 -0.42 12.56 0.94
C VAL A 76 -0.16 14.06 1.03
N PHE A 77 1.09 14.49 0.79
CA PHE A 77 1.52 15.88 0.98
C PHE A 77 1.99 16.52 -0.33
N GLY A 78 1.89 15.82 -1.43
CA GLY A 78 2.30 16.27 -2.75
C GLY A 78 1.12 16.59 -3.67
N PRO A 79 1.38 16.93 -4.93
CA PRO A 79 0.37 17.36 -5.88
C PRO A 79 -0.69 16.30 -6.22
N ILE A 80 -0.44 15.03 -5.91
CA ILE A 80 -1.40 13.94 -6.16
C ILE A 80 -2.66 14.15 -5.33
N ASP A 81 -2.51 14.61 -4.08
CA ASP A 81 -3.62 14.89 -3.17
C ASP A 81 -4.50 16.03 -3.71
N ASP A 82 -3.88 17.14 -4.12
CA ASP A 82 -4.58 18.29 -4.72
C ASP A 82 -5.35 17.87 -5.99
N TRP A 83 -4.78 17.03 -6.83
CA TRP A 83 -5.44 16.54 -8.05
C TRP A 83 -6.58 15.54 -7.75
N ALA A 84 -6.44 14.78 -6.69
CA ALA A 84 -7.45 13.81 -6.24
C ALA A 84 -8.72 14.49 -5.73
N GLU A 85 -8.64 15.71 -5.21
CA GLU A 85 -9.81 16.50 -4.77
C GLU A 85 -10.79 16.77 -5.93
N SER A 86 -10.28 17.05 -7.13
CA SER A 86 -11.08 17.44 -8.30
C SER A 86 -11.34 16.32 -9.29
N SER A 87 -10.58 15.21 -9.25
CA SER A 87 -10.62 14.13 -10.25
C SER A 87 -10.74 12.77 -9.60
N THR A 88 -11.74 11.99 -10.03
CA THR A 88 -11.94 10.59 -9.59
C THR A 88 -10.78 9.69 -10.03
N SER A 89 -10.23 9.90 -11.23
CA SER A 89 -9.12 9.11 -11.74
C SER A 89 -7.80 9.40 -10.99
N TRP A 90 -7.54 10.64 -10.57
CA TRP A 90 -6.40 10.96 -9.71
C TRP A 90 -6.57 10.41 -8.29
N HIS A 91 -7.78 10.50 -7.72
CA HIS A 91 -8.10 9.90 -6.43
C HIS A 91 -7.90 8.37 -6.47
N MET A 92 -8.36 7.72 -7.54
CA MET A 92 -8.11 6.28 -7.74
C MET A 92 -6.61 5.98 -7.93
N THR A 93 -5.86 6.83 -8.63
CA THR A 93 -4.40 6.69 -8.78
C THR A 93 -3.70 6.73 -7.42
N GLN A 94 -4.12 7.65 -6.54
CA GLN A 94 -3.61 7.73 -5.17
C GLN A 94 -3.90 6.45 -4.37
N HIS A 95 -5.13 5.91 -4.43
CA HIS A 95 -5.47 4.64 -3.78
C HIS A 95 -4.65 3.47 -4.34
N MET A 96 -4.46 3.41 -5.66
CA MET A 96 -3.63 2.37 -6.28
C MET A 96 -2.17 2.47 -5.82
N LEU A 97 -1.61 3.68 -5.66
CA LEU A 97 -0.28 3.82 -5.09
C LEU A 97 -0.18 3.19 -3.70
N PHE A 98 -1.16 3.38 -2.82
CA PHE A 98 -1.16 2.76 -1.50
C PHE A 98 -1.26 1.23 -1.58
N ILE A 99 -2.16 0.71 -2.41
CA ILE A 99 -2.56 -0.70 -2.41
C ILE A 99 -1.56 -1.59 -3.16
N ILE A 100 -1.12 -1.15 -4.36
CA ILE A 100 -0.32 -1.99 -5.26
C ILE A 100 1.14 -1.59 -5.39
N VAL A 101 1.55 -0.45 -4.81
CA VAL A 101 2.96 0.00 -4.84
C VAL A 101 3.53 0.08 -3.42
N ILE A 102 2.97 0.94 -2.57
CA ILE A 102 3.50 1.21 -1.23
C ILE A 102 3.36 -0.01 -0.32
N ALA A 103 2.18 -0.62 -0.28
CA ALA A 103 1.91 -1.78 0.56
C ALA A 103 2.82 -2.98 0.24
N PRO A 104 3.02 -3.42 -1.03
CA PRO A 104 3.99 -4.48 -1.32
C PRO A 104 5.44 -4.07 -1.05
N LEU A 105 5.84 -2.81 -1.26
CA LEU A 105 7.17 -2.33 -0.88
C LEU A 105 7.38 -2.45 0.64
N TRP A 106 6.41 -2.10 1.47
CA TRP A 106 6.47 -2.30 2.92
C TRP A 106 6.54 -3.78 3.30
N ALA A 107 5.80 -4.64 2.61
CA ALA A 107 5.87 -6.08 2.83
C ALA A 107 7.26 -6.65 2.51
N LEU A 108 7.89 -6.17 1.43
CA LEU A 108 9.26 -6.54 1.02
C LEU A 108 10.32 -5.93 1.94
N ALA A 109 10.11 -4.72 2.42
CA ALA A 109 11.00 -4.01 3.35
C ALA A 109 11.13 -4.70 4.71
N ARG A 110 10.12 -5.49 5.13
CA ARG A 110 10.15 -6.26 6.39
C ARG A 110 10.43 -5.40 7.64
N PRO A 111 9.72 -4.30 7.88
CA PRO A 111 10.10 -3.32 8.92
C PRO A 111 9.87 -3.80 10.37
N LEU A 112 9.12 -4.88 10.58
CA LEU A 112 8.75 -5.36 11.92
C LEU A 112 9.94 -5.63 12.85
N PRO A 113 11.07 -6.26 12.43
CA PRO A 113 12.23 -6.44 13.29
C PRO A 113 12.81 -5.13 13.80
N GLN A 114 12.89 -4.10 12.96
CA GLN A 114 13.40 -2.78 13.30
C GLN A 114 12.47 -2.10 14.31
N TRP A 115 11.17 -2.01 14.01
CA TRP A 115 10.18 -1.42 14.91
C TRP A 115 10.13 -2.13 16.27
N ARG A 116 10.16 -3.46 16.29
CA ARG A 116 10.23 -4.25 17.54
C ARG A 116 11.49 -3.99 18.33
N GLY A 117 12.62 -3.79 17.67
CA GLY A 117 13.90 -3.48 18.29
C GLY A 117 13.88 -2.15 19.07
N VAL A 118 13.02 -1.19 18.69
CA VAL A 118 12.85 0.09 19.39
C VAL A 118 11.72 0.02 20.41
N THR A 119 10.56 -0.50 20.06
CA THR A 119 9.36 -0.52 20.91
C THR A 119 9.43 -1.56 22.03
N GLY A 120 10.32 -2.57 21.92
CA GLY A 120 10.56 -3.57 22.94
C GLY A 120 9.31 -4.32 23.38
N ARG A 121 9.17 -4.53 24.70
CA ARG A 121 8.04 -5.28 25.27
C ARG A 121 6.73 -4.52 25.25
N PHE A 122 6.76 -3.20 25.17
CA PHE A 122 5.58 -2.36 25.24
C PHE A 122 4.58 -2.67 24.12
N ALA A 123 5.04 -2.82 22.87
CA ALA A 123 4.19 -3.12 21.73
C ALA A 123 4.13 -4.64 21.38
N GLN A 124 4.60 -5.52 22.28
CA GLN A 124 4.65 -6.97 22.04
C GLN A 124 3.27 -7.59 21.71
N PRO A 125 2.15 -7.23 22.38
CA PRO A 125 0.84 -7.76 22.04
C PRO A 125 0.44 -7.43 20.59
N LEU A 126 0.67 -6.17 20.16
CA LEU A 126 0.40 -5.71 18.80
C LEU A 126 1.19 -6.53 17.77
N TRP A 127 2.50 -6.67 17.97
CA TRP A 127 3.36 -7.43 17.06
C TRP A 127 2.97 -8.91 16.99
N THR A 128 2.58 -9.49 18.12
CA THR A 128 2.11 -10.87 18.18
C THR A 128 0.79 -11.04 17.41
N GLY A 129 -0.14 -10.09 17.53
CA GLY A 129 -1.39 -10.04 16.77
C GLY A 129 -1.15 -9.99 15.26
N ILE A 130 -0.30 -9.05 14.82
CA ILE A 130 0.09 -8.91 13.40
C ILE A 130 0.73 -10.20 12.86
N LEU A 131 1.67 -10.79 13.60
CA LEU A 131 2.35 -12.03 13.20
C LEU A 131 1.38 -13.22 13.12
N ARG A 132 0.38 -13.29 14.01
CA ARG A 132 -0.68 -14.31 13.97
C ARG A 132 -1.60 -14.10 12.76
N ALA A 133 -2.07 -12.87 12.54
CA ALA A 133 -2.94 -12.53 11.42
C ALA A 133 -2.31 -12.91 10.07
N GLY A 134 -1.02 -12.69 9.88
CA GLY A 134 -0.30 -13.03 8.65
C GLY A 134 -0.25 -14.54 8.31
N ARG A 135 -0.75 -15.41 9.21
CA ARG A 135 -0.90 -16.85 8.92
C ARG A 135 -2.15 -17.18 8.12
N TYR A 136 -3.05 -16.20 7.92
CA TYR A 136 -4.35 -16.38 7.28
C TYR A 136 -4.50 -15.51 6.03
N PRO A 137 -3.80 -15.85 4.91
CA PRO A 137 -3.83 -15.02 3.70
C PRO A 137 -5.23 -14.75 3.16
N THR A 138 -6.10 -15.77 3.15
CA THR A 138 -7.48 -15.64 2.66
C THR A 138 -8.31 -14.67 3.52
N LEU A 139 -8.17 -14.74 4.85
CA LEU A 139 -8.86 -13.82 5.75
C LEU A 139 -8.41 -12.37 5.52
N LEU A 140 -7.11 -12.15 5.34
CA LEU A 140 -6.57 -10.82 5.07
C LEU A 140 -6.97 -10.30 3.69
N ALA A 141 -7.09 -11.18 2.68
CA ALA A 141 -7.65 -10.83 1.39
C ALA A 141 -9.12 -10.38 1.50
N LEU A 142 -9.95 -11.12 2.26
CA LEU A 142 -11.35 -10.76 2.49
C LEU A 142 -11.48 -9.45 3.27
N LEU A 143 -10.65 -9.24 4.30
CA LEU A 143 -10.62 -7.98 5.05
C LEU A 143 -10.24 -6.81 4.16
N HIS A 144 -9.16 -6.95 3.38
CA HIS A 144 -8.71 -5.93 2.45
C HIS A 144 -9.77 -5.64 1.38
N GLY A 145 -10.37 -6.70 0.82
CA GLY A 145 -11.47 -6.58 -0.12
C GLY A 145 -12.68 -5.86 0.46
N ALA A 146 -13.11 -6.25 1.66
CA ALA A 146 -14.22 -5.58 2.33
C ALA A 146 -13.95 -4.08 2.54
N ILE A 147 -12.74 -3.71 2.97
CA ILE A 147 -12.32 -2.31 3.13
C ILE A 147 -12.38 -1.57 1.78
N ILE A 148 -11.86 -2.17 0.70
CA ILE A 148 -11.93 -1.55 -0.63
C ILE A 148 -13.39 -1.31 -1.01
N TRP A 149 -14.28 -2.30 -0.91
CA TRP A 149 -15.68 -2.15 -1.30
C TRP A 149 -16.43 -1.13 -0.43
N ILE A 150 -16.20 -1.15 0.90
CA ILE A 150 -16.85 -0.22 1.83
C ILE A 150 -16.50 1.23 1.45
N TRP A 151 -15.23 1.56 1.24
CA TRP A 151 -14.79 2.90 0.90
C TRP A 151 -15.22 3.35 -0.50
N HIS A 152 -15.47 2.43 -1.43
CA HIS A 152 -15.99 2.74 -2.76
C HIS A 152 -17.53 2.85 -2.81
N THR A 153 -18.22 2.68 -1.68
CA THR A 153 -19.66 3.03 -1.65
C THR A 153 -19.83 4.54 -1.82
N PRO A 154 -20.84 5.01 -2.61
CA PRO A 154 -21.00 6.43 -2.91
C PRO A 154 -20.98 7.34 -1.68
N LYS A 155 -21.64 6.95 -0.61
CA LYS A 155 -21.71 7.74 0.63
C LYS A 155 -20.36 7.91 1.32
N LEU A 156 -19.57 6.85 1.43
CA LEU A 156 -18.27 6.91 2.12
C LEU A 156 -17.21 7.56 1.25
N TYR A 157 -17.26 7.31 -0.06
CA TYR A 157 -16.39 7.99 -1.02
C TYR A 157 -16.56 9.51 -0.95
N VAL A 158 -17.81 10.02 -1.02
CA VAL A 158 -18.09 11.46 -0.91
C VAL A 158 -17.70 11.98 0.48
N LEU A 159 -17.99 11.22 1.55
CA LEU A 159 -17.59 11.61 2.91
C LEU A 159 -16.07 11.80 3.05
N ALA A 160 -15.28 10.92 2.41
CA ALA A 160 -13.83 11.05 2.42
C ALA A 160 -13.36 12.29 1.65
N LEU A 161 -14.02 12.64 0.55
CA LEU A 161 -13.71 13.88 -0.19
C LEU A 161 -14.06 15.16 0.60
N ASP A 162 -15.15 15.13 1.33
CA ASP A 162 -15.66 16.30 2.04
C ASP A 162 -14.99 16.51 3.41
N ASN A 163 -14.26 15.51 3.91
CA ASN A 163 -13.73 15.54 5.27
C ASN A 163 -12.34 14.92 5.38
N LEU A 164 -11.34 15.73 5.69
CA LEU A 164 -9.94 15.33 5.80
C LEU A 164 -9.66 14.21 6.82
N TRP A 165 -10.46 14.09 7.90
CA TRP A 165 -10.33 12.99 8.85
C TRP A 165 -10.72 11.65 8.23
N TRP A 166 -11.82 11.62 7.48
CA TRP A 166 -12.27 10.42 6.80
C TRP A 166 -11.33 10.06 5.65
N HIS A 167 -10.81 11.04 4.90
CA HIS A 167 -9.81 10.84 3.85
C HIS A 167 -8.51 10.23 4.42
N ALA A 168 -7.97 10.80 5.50
CA ALA A 168 -6.79 10.24 6.17
C ALA A 168 -7.04 8.82 6.71
N PHE A 169 -8.24 8.55 7.23
CA PHE A 169 -8.62 7.23 7.72
C PHE A 169 -8.79 6.22 6.59
N GLU A 170 -9.36 6.60 5.47
CA GLU A 170 -9.44 5.80 4.25
C GLU A 170 -8.04 5.36 3.77
N HIS A 171 -7.11 6.31 3.62
CA HIS A 171 -5.73 6.02 3.24
C HIS A 171 -5.03 5.08 4.23
N ALA A 172 -5.22 5.29 5.52
CA ALA A 172 -4.68 4.40 6.55
C ALA A 172 -5.27 2.98 6.43
N CYS A 173 -6.58 2.85 6.16
CA CYS A 173 -7.24 1.57 5.94
C CYS A 173 -6.65 0.84 4.71
N PHE A 174 -6.50 1.51 3.57
CA PHE A 174 -5.95 0.91 2.36
C PHE A 174 -4.50 0.49 2.55
N LEU A 175 -3.67 1.36 3.11
CA LEU A 175 -2.27 1.07 3.33
C LEU A 175 -2.08 -0.09 4.33
N PHE A 176 -2.77 -0.06 5.45
CA PHE A 176 -2.59 -1.05 6.50
C PHE A 176 -3.12 -2.43 6.08
N THR A 177 -4.35 -2.51 5.53
CA THR A 177 -4.94 -3.78 5.09
C THR A 177 -4.22 -4.33 3.86
N GLY A 178 -3.82 -3.47 2.92
CA GLY A 178 -2.99 -3.83 1.78
C GLY A 178 -1.62 -4.37 2.21
N TRP A 179 -0.95 -3.72 3.16
CA TRP A 179 0.31 -4.21 3.71
C TRP A 179 0.16 -5.57 4.39
N LEU A 180 -0.87 -5.79 5.21
CA LEU A 180 -1.12 -7.09 5.84
C LEU A 180 -1.39 -8.18 4.80
N PHE A 181 -2.19 -7.88 3.77
CA PHE A 181 -2.44 -8.77 2.64
C PHE A 181 -1.12 -9.14 1.94
N TRP A 182 -0.38 -8.17 1.41
CA TRP A 182 0.87 -8.43 0.70
C TRP A 182 1.91 -9.13 1.57
N TRP A 183 2.00 -8.75 2.83
CA TRP A 183 2.91 -9.39 3.77
C TRP A 183 2.56 -10.87 3.98
N SER A 184 1.28 -11.22 4.11
CA SER A 184 0.84 -12.60 4.29
C SER A 184 1.10 -13.47 3.05
N VAL A 185 0.82 -12.96 1.85
CA VAL A 185 0.98 -13.72 0.60
C VAL A 185 2.45 -13.84 0.17
N LEU A 186 3.24 -12.77 0.27
CA LEU A 186 4.65 -12.78 -0.11
C LEU A 186 5.52 -13.61 0.84
N ARG A 187 5.06 -13.85 2.07
CA ARG A 187 5.77 -14.59 3.12
C ARG A 187 5.16 -15.95 3.43
N ALA A 188 4.20 -16.39 2.64
CA ALA A 188 3.58 -17.69 2.79
C ALA A 188 4.65 -18.80 2.81
N ASN A 189 4.56 -19.70 3.80
CA ASN A 189 5.37 -20.90 3.83
C ASN A 189 4.85 -21.92 2.79
N PRO A 190 5.60 -22.95 2.43
CA PRO A 190 5.20 -23.89 1.37
C PRO A 190 3.81 -24.52 1.55
N LYS A 191 3.35 -24.72 2.78
CA LYS A 191 2.01 -25.27 3.08
C LYS A 191 0.90 -24.23 2.90
N GLN A 192 1.23 -22.93 3.00
CA GLN A 192 0.30 -21.81 2.86
C GLN A 192 0.23 -21.26 1.44
N VAL A 193 1.13 -21.67 0.53
CA VAL A 193 1.16 -21.14 -0.84
C VAL A 193 -0.18 -21.33 -1.58
N PRO A 194 -0.88 -22.46 -1.51
CA PRO A 194 -2.19 -22.58 -2.16
C PRO A 194 -3.21 -21.55 -1.64
N GLN A 195 -3.23 -21.32 -0.33
CA GLN A 195 -4.09 -20.28 0.28
C GLN A 195 -3.66 -18.86 -0.13
N ALA A 196 -2.35 -18.60 -0.24
CA ALA A 196 -1.83 -17.32 -0.71
C ALA A 196 -2.21 -17.04 -2.16
N LEU A 197 -2.12 -18.03 -3.04
CA LEU A 197 -2.55 -17.92 -4.44
C LEU A 197 -4.07 -17.71 -4.55
N MET A 198 -4.86 -18.43 -3.74
CA MET A 198 -6.30 -18.20 -3.66
C MET A 198 -6.61 -16.78 -3.17
N ALA A 199 -5.88 -16.28 -2.17
CA ALA A 199 -6.03 -14.92 -1.67
C ALA A 199 -5.75 -13.87 -2.74
N VAL A 200 -4.69 -14.05 -3.53
CA VAL A 200 -4.37 -13.17 -4.67
C VAL A 200 -5.46 -13.24 -5.73
N LEU A 201 -5.94 -14.43 -6.08
CA LEU A 201 -7.01 -14.63 -7.06
C LEU A 201 -8.32 -13.95 -6.61
N LEU A 202 -8.73 -14.16 -5.36
CA LEU A 202 -9.91 -13.51 -4.79
C LEU A 202 -9.78 -11.97 -4.84
N THR A 203 -8.61 -11.45 -4.47
CA THR A 203 -8.37 -10.00 -4.53
C THR A 203 -8.43 -9.48 -5.96
N LEU A 204 -7.78 -10.15 -6.90
CA LEU A 204 -7.84 -9.83 -8.32
C LEU A 204 -9.29 -9.80 -8.85
N MET A 205 -10.09 -10.81 -8.48
CA MET A 205 -11.48 -10.92 -8.96
C MET A 205 -12.36 -9.79 -8.43
N HIS A 206 -12.34 -9.52 -7.12
CA HIS A 206 -13.24 -8.51 -6.56
C HIS A 206 -12.79 -7.08 -6.88
N THR A 207 -11.48 -6.80 -6.97
CA THR A 207 -10.98 -5.48 -7.40
C THR A 207 -11.24 -5.27 -8.90
N GLY A 208 -11.08 -6.33 -9.70
CA GLY A 208 -11.44 -6.31 -11.13
C GLY A 208 -12.92 -6.09 -11.34
N LEU A 209 -13.80 -6.73 -10.54
CA LEU A 209 -15.24 -6.52 -10.60
C LEU A 209 -15.61 -5.05 -10.26
N LEU A 210 -15.05 -4.50 -9.19
CA LEU A 210 -15.29 -3.11 -8.82
C LEU A 210 -14.77 -2.14 -9.90
N GLY A 211 -13.57 -2.38 -10.42
CA GLY A 211 -13.01 -1.60 -11.53
C GLY A 211 -13.90 -1.67 -12.79
N ALA A 212 -14.42 -2.85 -13.13
CA ALA A 212 -15.36 -3.03 -14.24
C ALA A 212 -16.68 -2.27 -14.02
N LEU A 213 -17.26 -2.33 -12.79
CA LEU A 213 -18.46 -1.57 -12.45
C LEU A 213 -18.26 -0.06 -12.65
N LEU A 214 -17.13 0.49 -12.26
CA LEU A 214 -16.80 1.90 -12.48
C LEU A 214 -16.57 2.22 -13.96
N THR A 215 -15.85 1.33 -14.68
CA THR A 215 -15.50 1.53 -16.10
C THR A 215 -16.72 1.48 -17.02
N PHE A 216 -17.66 0.59 -16.75
CA PHE A 216 -18.86 0.43 -17.57
C PHE A 216 -20.08 1.18 -17.02
N GLY A 217 -19.91 1.91 -15.93
CA GLY A 217 -20.96 2.78 -15.38
C GLY A 217 -21.35 3.88 -16.37
N THR A 218 -22.64 4.05 -16.61
CA THR A 218 -23.21 5.07 -17.52
C THR A 218 -23.70 6.32 -16.78
N VAL A 219 -23.64 6.29 -15.45
CA VAL A 219 -24.00 7.41 -14.57
C VAL A 219 -22.88 7.64 -13.56
N SER A 220 -22.73 8.88 -13.10
CA SER A 220 -21.78 9.18 -12.02
C SER A 220 -22.28 8.59 -10.70
N PHE A 221 -21.47 7.74 -10.05
CA PHE A 221 -21.77 7.18 -8.74
C PHE A 221 -21.41 8.13 -7.61
N TYR A 222 -20.53 9.10 -7.84
CA TYR A 222 -19.90 9.95 -6.85
C TYR A 222 -20.37 11.41 -6.88
N GLY A 223 -21.56 11.65 -7.45
CA GLY A 223 -22.22 12.95 -7.48
C GLY A 223 -22.15 13.67 -8.83
N GLU A 224 -23.02 14.68 -8.99
CA GLU A 224 -23.20 15.41 -10.25
C GLU A 224 -21.97 16.24 -10.66
N GLY A 225 -21.09 16.59 -9.71
CA GLY A 225 -19.88 17.35 -9.99
C GLY A 225 -18.72 16.54 -10.60
N ARG A 226 -18.86 15.21 -10.73
CA ARG A 226 -17.83 14.32 -11.28
C ARG A 226 -18.28 13.71 -12.60
N SER A 227 -17.41 13.78 -13.62
CA SER A 227 -17.76 13.27 -14.95
C SER A 227 -17.77 11.74 -14.97
N VAL A 228 -18.64 11.18 -15.80
CA VAL A 228 -18.71 9.75 -16.06
C VAL A 228 -17.41 9.25 -16.70
N ASP A 229 -16.84 10.01 -17.63
CA ASP A 229 -15.59 9.67 -18.32
C ASP A 229 -14.43 9.55 -17.35
N ASP A 230 -14.32 10.47 -16.36
CA ASP A 230 -13.27 10.42 -15.32
C ASP A 230 -13.48 9.24 -14.36
N GLN A 231 -14.74 8.91 -14.03
CA GLN A 231 -15.07 7.69 -13.28
C GLN A 231 -14.69 6.41 -14.05
N GLN A 232 -14.99 6.37 -15.36
CA GLN A 232 -14.63 5.22 -16.21
C GLN A 232 -13.12 5.04 -16.29
N LEU A 233 -12.37 6.15 -16.41
CA LEU A 233 -10.91 6.13 -16.35
C LEU A 233 -10.42 5.65 -14.98
N ALA A 234 -11.02 6.09 -13.89
CA ALA A 234 -10.71 5.61 -12.52
C ALA A 234 -10.90 4.10 -12.40
N GLY A 235 -12.01 3.56 -12.94
CA GLY A 235 -12.26 2.12 -12.99
C GLY A 235 -11.20 1.36 -13.80
N LEU A 236 -10.80 1.91 -14.95
CA LEU A 236 -9.77 1.32 -15.80
C LEU A 236 -8.39 1.29 -15.11
N ILE A 237 -8.04 2.36 -14.37
CA ILE A 237 -6.81 2.43 -13.55
C ILE A 237 -6.82 1.35 -12.46
N MET A 238 -7.95 1.16 -11.79
CA MET A 238 -8.09 0.11 -10.80
C MET A 238 -8.00 -1.30 -11.41
N TRP A 239 -8.66 -1.51 -12.55
CA TRP A 239 -8.76 -2.82 -13.17
C TRP A 239 -7.45 -3.26 -13.83
N VAL A 240 -6.87 -2.46 -14.72
CA VAL A 240 -5.74 -2.89 -15.55
C VAL A 240 -4.42 -2.82 -14.78
N PRO A 241 -3.92 -1.67 -14.29
CA PRO A 241 -2.70 -1.62 -13.51
C PRO A 241 -2.81 -2.45 -12.21
N GLY A 242 -3.95 -2.36 -11.50
CA GLY A 242 -4.19 -3.13 -10.30
C GLY A 242 -4.12 -4.63 -10.55
N GLY A 243 -4.86 -5.12 -11.56
CA GLY A 243 -4.88 -6.52 -11.95
C GLY A 243 -3.49 -7.05 -12.34
N LEU A 244 -2.72 -6.27 -13.08
CA LEU A 244 -1.37 -6.65 -13.51
C LEU A 244 -0.43 -6.90 -12.32
N ILE A 245 -0.44 -6.04 -11.30
CA ILE A 245 0.42 -6.19 -10.13
C ILE A 245 0.03 -7.43 -9.30
N TYR A 246 -1.26 -7.72 -9.14
CA TYR A 246 -1.71 -8.97 -8.49
C TYR A 246 -1.29 -10.21 -9.28
N LEU A 247 -1.38 -10.18 -10.62
CA LEU A 247 -0.92 -11.28 -11.48
C LEU A 247 0.60 -11.49 -11.37
N ILE A 248 1.39 -10.43 -11.39
CA ILE A 248 2.85 -10.49 -11.20
C ILE A 248 3.18 -11.08 -9.82
N GLY A 249 2.52 -10.59 -8.76
CA GLY A 249 2.71 -11.09 -7.40
C GLY A 249 2.37 -12.58 -7.27
N GLY A 250 1.22 -12.99 -7.79
CA GLY A 250 0.78 -14.39 -7.81
C GLY A 250 1.71 -15.28 -8.61
N GLY A 251 2.08 -14.86 -9.82
CA GLY A 251 3.03 -15.56 -10.68
C GLY A 251 4.39 -15.76 -10.03
N TRP A 252 4.91 -14.73 -9.34
CA TRP A 252 6.16 -14.83 -8.61
C TRP A 252 6.10 -15.81 -7.42
N ILE A 253 4.98 -15.82 -6.67
CA ILE A 253 4.75 -16.76 -5.57
C ILE A 253 4.69 -18.19 -6.11
N ALA A 254 3.91 -18.43 -7.17
CA ALA A 254 3.77 -19.73 -7.83
C ALA A 254 5.12 -20.23 -8.38
N TRP A 255 5.86 -19.38 -9.09
CA TRP A 255 7.19 -19.69 -9.61
C TRP A 255 8.16 -20.12 -8.51
N ARG A 256 8.25 -19.35 -7.43
CA ARG A 256 9.12 -19.71 -6.28
C ARG A 256 8.73 -21.01 -5.62
N TRP A 257 7.44 -21.31 -5.56
CA TRP A 257 6.95 -22.56 -4.97
C TRP A 257 7.29 -23.75 -5.86
N LEU A 258 7.00 -23.69 -7.14
CA LEU A 258 7.29 -24.75 -8.11
C LEU A 258 8.79 -25.04 -8.21
N THR A 259 9.64 -24.01 -8.27
CA THR A 259 11.10 -24.21 -8.32
C THR A 259 11.65 -24.86 -7.05
N ARG A 260 11.07 -24.59 -5.88
CA ARG A 260 11.45 -25.26 -4.63
C ARG A 260 11.00 -26.71 -4.60
N MET A 261 9.82 -27.03 -5.11
CA MET A 261 9.33 -28.40 -5.22
C MET A 261 10.20 -29.22 -6.16
N TRP A 262 10.48 -28.68 -7.34
CA TRP A 262 11.37 -29.33 -8.32
C TRP A 262 12.74 -29.68 -7.71
N ARG A 263 13.40 -28.72 -7.07
CA ARG A 263 14.71 -28.96 -6.43
C ARG A 263 14.64 -30.05 -5.36
N ARG A 264 13.56 -30.16 -4.59
CA ARG A 264 13.38 -31.22 -3.59
C ARG A 264 13.23 -32.59 -4.22
N GLN A 265 12.51 -32.69 -5.32
CA GLN A 265 12.36 -33.96 -6.06
C GLN A 265 13.71 -34.45 -6.60
N GLN A 266 14.49 -33.56 -7.21
CA GLN A 266 15.82 -33.92 -7.73
C GLN A 266 16.78 -34.40 -6.63
N THR A 267 16.78 -33.73 -5.46
CA THR A 267 17.61 -34.15 -4.32
C THR A 267 17.11 -35.44 -3.65
N GLY A 268 15.81 -35.74 -3.72
CA GLY A 268 15.22 -37.00 -3.26
C GLY A 268 15.64 -38.15 -4.16
N ALA A 269 15.45 -38.05 -5.47
CA ALA A 269 15.83 -39.06 -6.47
C ALA A 269 17.33 -39.38 -6.41
N ALA A 270 18.20 -38.34 -6.35
CA ALA A 270 19.65 -38.55 -6.23
C ALA A 270 20.09 -39.28 -4.94
N ARG A 271 19.30 -39.23 -3.88
CA ARG A 271 19.58 -39.99 -2.64
C ARG A 271 19.13 -41.43 -2.72
N GLU A 272 18.06 -41.73 -3.46
CA GLU A 272 17.57 -43.09 -3.69
C GLU A 272 18.51 -43.85 -4.62
N GLU A 273 19.20 -43.20 -5.56
CA GLU A 273 20.19 -43.82 -6.46
C GLU A 273 21.54 -44.13 -5.77
N LEU A 274 21.83 -43.50 -4.62
CA LEU A 274 23.10 -43.66 -3.90
C LEU A 274 23.01 -44.57 -2.68
N GLY A 275 21.82 -45.06 -2.32
CA GLY A 275 21.58 -45.96 -1.19
C GLY A 275 21.14 -47.35 -1.62
#